data_5949a045cfc9ba9c1fbf0b7f3b89ae29
#
_entry.id   5949a045cfc9ba9c1fbf0b7f3b89ae29
#
_cell.length_a   1.000
_cell.length_b   1.000
_cell.length_c   1.000
_cell.angle_alpha   90.00
_cell.angle_beta   90.00
_cell.angle_gamma   90.00
#
_symmetry.space_group_name_H-M   'P 1'
#
loop_
_entity.id
_entity.type
_entity.pdbx_description
1 polymer ?
#
loop_
_entity_poly.entity_id
_entity_poly.type
_entity_poly.pdbx_seq_one_letter_code
_entity_poly.pdbx_strand_id
1 'polypeptide(L)'
;MAKIGDHAVVLGASMAGLLAARALADFFDTVTVVERDVLPENAVNRRGVPQGRHLHGLLAQGAQVLDELFPGILDELVTDGAPYFDGRDLSKLHYNMGGHHLVSTGSAEG
;
A
#
# COMPACT_ATOMS: atom_id res chain seq x y z
N MET A 1 -4.13 -20.52 -11.01
CA MET A 1 -3.33 -21.25 -10.01
C MET A 1 -4.22 -22.28 -9.30
N ALA A 2 -3.67 -23.45 -9.00
CA ALA A 2 -4.45 -24.50 -8.33
C ALA A 2 -4.83 -24.08 -6.91
N LYS A 3 -6.09 -24.27 -6.54
CA LYS A 3 -6.58 -23.99 -5.19
C LYS A 3 -6.04 -25.04 -4.21
N ILE A 4 -5.70 -24.60 -3.01
CA ILE A 4 -5.21 -25.47 -1.94
C ILE A 4 -6.24 -25.66 -0.81
N GLY A 5 -7.36 -24.97 -0.87
CA GLY A 5 -8.43 -25.07 0.10
C GLY A 5 -9.66 -24.28 -0.31
N ASP A 6 -10.76 -24.50 0.41
CA ASP A 6 -12.05 -23.91 0.07
C ASP A 6 -12.19 -22.50 0.67
N HIS A 7 -11.72 -22.31 1.90
CA HIS A 7 -11.97 -21.06 2.62
C HIS A 7 -10.79 -20.65 3.50
N ALA A 8 -10.38 -19.39 3.36
CA ALA A 8 -9.40 -18.75 4.23
C ALA A 8 -10.05 -17.59 5.01
N VAL A 9 -9.56 -17.36 6.21
CA VAL A 9 -10.02 -16.24 7.06
C VAL A 9 -8.83 -15.36 7.40
N VAL A 10 -8.97 -14.05 7.21
CA VAL A 10 -7.98 -13.04 7.58
C VAL A 10 -8.56 -12.18 8.69
N LEU A 11 -7.82 -12.03 9.77
CA LEU A 11 -8.21 -11.20 10.90
C LEU A 11 -7.56 -9.82 10.77
N GLY A 12 -8.40 -8.81 10.54
CA GLY A 12 -7.99 -7.42 10.35
C GLY A 12 -8.01 -6.97 8.90
N ALA A 13 -8.54 -5.77 8.66
CA ALA A 13 -8.66 -5.14 7.34
C ALA A 13 -7.84 -3.85 7.23
N SER A 14 -6.64 -3.83 7.78
CA SER A 14 -5.65 -2.80 7.48
C SER A 14 -4.76 -3.25 6.31
N MET A 15 -3.70 -2.54 6.00
CA MET A 15 -2.85 -2.83 4.85
C MET A 15 -2.40 -4.30 4.80
N ALA A 16 -1.87 -4.82 5.89
CA ALA A 16 -1.37 -6.20 5.95
C ALA A 16 -2.49 -7.22 5.71
N GLY A 17 -3.65 -7.02 6.34
CA GLY A 17 -4.79 -7.93 6.19
C GLY A 17 -5.36 -7.92 4.78
N LEU A 18 -5.49 -6.75 4.16
CA LEU A 18 -5.98 -6.62 2.79
C LEU A 18 -5.03 -7.24 1.77
N LEU A 19 -3.72 -7.05 1.93
CA LEU A 19 -2.71 -7.67 1.07
C LEU A 19 -2.68 -9.19 1.26
N ALA A 20 -2.78 -9.67 2.50
CA ALA A 20 -2.87 -11.10 2.78
C ALA A 20 -4.12 -11.72 2.13
N ALA A 21 -5.27 -11.07 2.24
CA ALA A 21 -6.51 -11.53 1.62
C ALA A 21 -6.38 -11.62 0.10
N ARG A 22 -5.77 -10.62 -0.52
CA ARG A 22 -5.53 -10.63 -1.96
C ARG A 22 -4.61 -11.77 -2.38
N ALA A 23 -3.52 -12.00 -1.66
CA ALA A 23 -2.61 -13.11 -1.94
C ALA A 23 -3.29 -14.47 -1.77
N LEU A 24 -4.08 -14.64 -0.72
CA LEU A 24 -4.81 -15.88 -0.45
C LEU A 24 -5.90 -16.17 -1.48
N ALA A 25 -6.46 -15.15 -2.11
CA ALA A 25 -7.50 -15.31 -3.13
C ALA A 25 -7.04 -16.11 -4.36
N ASP A 26 -5.74 -16.20 -4.61
CA ASP A 26 -5.19 -17.05 -5.66
C ASP A 26 -5.21 -18.55 -5.30
N PHE A 27 -5.27 -18.86 -4.00
CA PHE A 27 -5.11 -20.23 -3.48
C PHE A 27 -6.38 -20.81 -2.85
N PHE A 28 -7.35 -19.97 -2.49
CA PHE A 28 -8.60 -20.39 -1.86
C PHE A 28 -9.80 -19.95 -2.68
N ASP A 29 -10.89 -20.73 -2.62
CA ASP A 29 -12.11 -20.37 -3.34
C ASP A 29 -12.80 -19.15 -2.75
N THR A 30 -12.74 -19.02 -1.43
CA THR A 30 -13.33 -17.90 -0.69
C THR A 30 -12.32 -17.37 0.34
N VAL A 31 -12.22 -16.06 0.45
CA VAL A 31 -11.46 -15.41 1.52
C VAL A 31 -12.39 -14.45 2.26
N THR A 32 -12.50 -14.63 3.58
CA THR A 32 -13.26 -13.74 4.44
C THR A 32 -12.32 -12.90 5.28
N VAL A 33 -12.49 -11.58 5.23
CA VAL A 33 -11.78 -10.65 6.11
C VAL A 33 -12.70 -10.26 7.25
N VAL A 34 -12.24 -10.49 8.49
CA VAL A 34 -12.95 -10.13 9.71
C VAL A 34 -12.32 -8.89 10.31
N GLU A 35 -13.08 -7.80 10.41
CA GLU A 35 -12.61 -6.51 10.93
C GLU A 35 -13.47 -6.07 12.10
N ARG A 36 -12.83 -5.64 13.19
CA ARG A 36 -13.54 -5.15 14.39
C ARG A 36 -14.10 -3.73 14.24
N ASP A 37 -13.49 -2.92 13.35
CA ASP A 37 -14.01 -1.59 13.02
C ASP A 37 -15.19 -1.68 12.05
N VAL A 38 -16.03 -0.66 12.07
CA VAL A 38 -16.97 -0.41 10.99
C VAL A 38 -16.19 0.22 9.84
N LEU A 39 -16.13 -0.49 8.70
CA LEU A 39 -15.42 0.02 7.53
C LEU A 39 -16.17 1.21 6.93
N PRO A 40 -15.51 2.36 6.71
CA PRO A 40 -16.16 3.52 6.12
C PRO A 40 -16.45 3.31 4.63
N GLU A 41 -17.46 3.98 4.11
CA GLU A 41 -17.80 3.96 2.68
C GLU A 41 -16.83 4.78 1.83
N ASN A 42 -16.15 5.75 2.45
CA ASN A 42 -15.20 6.65 1.79
C ASN A 42 -13.80 6.49 2.38
N ALA A 43 -12.80 7.00 1.64
CA ALA A 43 -11.40 7.03 2.07
C ALA A 43 -11.20 8.08 3.17
N VAL A 44 -11.45 7.68 4.41
CA VAL A 44 -11.28 8.51 5.61
C VAL A 44 -10.43 7.77 6.65
N ASN A 45 -9.90 8.51 7.62
CA ASN A 45 -9.14 7.90 8.71
C ASN A 45 -10.04 6.97 9.54
N ARG A 46 -9.49 5.82 9.90
CA ARG A 46 -10.17 4.79 10.67
C ARG A 46 -9.71 4.79 12.12
N ARG A 47 -10.63 4.54 13.04
CA ARG A 47 -10.34 4.47 14.48
C ARG A 47 -9.32 3.38 14.82
N GLY A 48 -9.45 2.20 14.20
CA GLY A 48 -8.57 1.06 14.42
C GLY A 48 -7.23 1.14 13.68
N VAL A 49 -7.02 2.19 12.88
CA VAL A 49 -5.78 2.45 12.13
C VAL A 49 -5.28 3.87 12.40
N PRO A 50 -4.83 4.16 13.64
CA PRO A 50 -4.43 5.53 14.00
C PRO A 50 -3.24 6.05 13.19
N GLN A 51 -2.37 5.17 12.73
CA GLN A 51 -1.24 5.53 11.86
C GLN A 51 -1.67 6.06 10.49
N GLY A 52 -2.91 5.87 10.06
CA GLY A 52 -3.44 6.44 8.82
C GLY A 52 -3.43 7.97 8.78
N ARG A 53 -3.28 8.63 9.93
CA ARG A 53 -3.17 10.09 10.03
C ARG A 53 -1.74 10.60 9.82
N HIS A 54 -0.76 9.69 9.75
CA HIS A 54 0.64 10.04 9.56
C HIS A 54 1.02 9.96 8.08
N LEU A 55 2.07 10.70 7.72
CA LEU A 55 2.68 10.61 6.40
C LEU A 55 3.32 9.23 6.21
N HIS A 56 3.05 8.61 5.10
CA HIS A 56 3.67 7.35 4.69
C HIS A 56 4.22 7.48 3.28
N GLY A 57 5.44 6.98 3.09
CA GLY A 57 6.06 6.87 1.77
C GLY A 57 6.04 5.42 1.29
N LEU A 58 5.50 5.18 0.10
CA LEU A 58 5.56 3.88 -0.56
C LEU A 58 6.78 3.87 -1.47
N LEU A 59 7.76 3.02 -1.15
CA LEU A 59 8.99 2.90 -1.92
C LEU A 59 8.78 2.03 -3.17
N ALA A 60 9.73 2.10 -4.11
CA ALA A 60 9.61 1.50 -5.43
C ALA A 60 9.20 0.03 -5.43
N GLN A 61 9.85 -0.82 -4.64
CA GLN A 61 9.52 -2.24 -4.57
C GLN A 61 8.11 -2.48 -4.01
N GLY A 62 7.74 -1.75 -2.96
CA GLY A 62 6.39 -1.83 -2.40
C GLY A 62 5.33 -1.37 -3.39
N ALA A 63 5.61 -0.32 -4.14
CA ALA A 63 4.72 0.18 -5.18
C ALA A 63 4.51 -0.85 -6.29
N GLN A 64 5.59 -1.50 -6.75
CA GLN A 64 5.50 -2.54 -7.76
C GLN A 64 4.65 -3.73 -7.30
N VAL A 65 4.92 -4.24 -6.09
CA VAL A 65 4.14 -5.36 -5.52
C VAL A 65 2.67 -4.99 -5.38
N LEU A 66 2.38 -3.77 -4.93
CA LEU A 66 1.01 -3.30 -4.78
C LEU A 66 0.29 -3.24 -6.15
N ASP A 67 0.96 -2.75 -7.18
CA ASP A 67 0.38 -2.67 -8.52
C ASP A 67 0.21 -4.04 -9.18
N GLU A 68 1.10 -4.99 -8.89
CA GLU A 68 0.96 -6.39 -9.32
C GLU A 68 -0.27 -7.07 -8.70
N LEU A 69 -0.48 -6.85 -7.39
CA LEU A 69 -1.62 -7.44 -6.67
C LEU A 69 -2.94 -6.74 -7.00
N PHE A 70 -2.90 -5.44 -7.21
CA PHE A 70 -4.07 -4.61 -7.53
C PHE A 70 -3.77 -3.74 -8.76
N PRO A 71 -3.86 -4.30 -9.97
CA PRO A 71 -3.53 -3.56 -11.19
C PRO A 71 -4.29 -2.24 -11.31
N GLY A 72 -3.57 -1.14 -11.56
CA GLY A 72 -4.13 0.20 -11.68
C GLY A 72 -4.27 0.97 -10.38
N ILE A 73 -3.92 0.38 -9.23
CA ILE A 73 -4.08 1.05 -7.94
C ILE A 73 -3.21 2.30 -7.80
N LEU A 74 -2.01 2.30 -8.37
CA LEU A 74 -1.12 3.47 -8.29
C LEU A 74 -1.71 4.67 -9.02
N ASP A 75 -2.27 4.46 -10.21
CA ASP A 75 -2.96 5.51 -10.96
C ASP A 75 -4.19 6.03 -10.21
N GLU A 76 -4.93 5.13 -9.58
CA GLU A 76 -6.08 5.49 -8.75
C GLU A 76 -5.67 6.36 -7.56
N LEU A 77 -4.60 5.98 -6.85
CA LEU A 77 -4.08 6.75 -5.73
C LEU A 77 -3.64 8.17 -6.15
N VAL A 78 -2.96 8.29 -7.29
CA VAL A 78 -2.55 9.60 -7.83
C VAL A 78 -3.77 10.43 -8.21
N THR A 79 -4.77 9.83 -8.84
CA THR A 79 -6.04 10.48 -9.17
C THR A 79 -6.76 11.00 -7.92
N ASP A 80 -6.68 10.24 -6.81
CA ASP A 80 -7.27 10.62 -5.53
C ASP A 80 -6.43 11.63 -4.74
N GLY A 81 -5.27 12.05 -5.26
CA GLY A 81 -4.46 13.13 -4.71
C GLY A 81 -3.15 12.71 -4.05
N ALA A 82 -2.75 11.46 -4.15
CA ALA A 82 -1.45 11.02 -3.62
C ALA A 82 -0.30 11.67 -4.42
N PRO A 83 0.69 12.29 -3.75
CA PRO A 83 1.89 12.77 -4.43
C PRO A 83 2.67 11.61 -5.05
N TYR A 84 3.17 11.82 -6.25
CA TYR A 84 3.92 10.80 -6.97
C TYR A 84 5.30 11.31 -7.38
N PHE A 85 6.29 10.46 -7.19
CA PHE A 85 7.66 10.67 -7.62
C PHE A 85 8.15 9.42 -8.36
N ASP A 86 8.58 9.58 -9.61
CA ASP A 86 8.92 8.45 -10.50
C ASP A 86 10.34 7.88 -10.29
N GLY A 87 11.15 8.49 -9.45
CA GLY A 87 12.52 8.05 -9.16
C GLY A 87 13.58 8.46 -10.19
N ARG A 88 13.19 9.09 -11.28
CA ARG A 88 14.11 9.41 -12.38
C ARG A 88 15.14 10.48 -12.05
N ASP A 89 14.77 11.42 -11.19
CA ASP A 89 15.63 12.55 -10.84
C ASP A 89 15.54 12.85 -9.35
N LEU A 90 16.49 12.37 -8.57
CA LEU A 90 16.53 12.56 -7.12
C LEU A 90 16.72 14.01 -6.70
N SER A 91 17.15 14.91 -7.60
CA SER A 91 17.25 16.34 -7.29
C SER A 91 15.89 16.98 -6.98
N LYS A 92 14.79 16.36 -7.39
CA LYS A 92 13.43 16.79 -7.09
C LYS A 92 12.97 16.43 -5.66
N LEU A 93 13.72 15.55 -4.98
CA LEU A 93 13.47 15.20 -3.58
C LEU A 93 14.35 16.04 -2.66
N HIS A 94 13.75 16.52 -1.59
CA HIS A 94 14.44 17.29 -0.58
C HIS A 94 14.25 16.63 0.79
N TYR A 95 15.30 16.01 1.30
CA TYR A 95 15.27 15.33 2.60
C TYR A 95 16.30 15.93 3.55
N ASN A 96 15.83 16.36 4.72
CA ASN A 96 16.68 16.72 5.85
C ASN A 96 16.42 15.76 7.01
N MET A 97 17.47 15.20 7.58
CA MET A 97 17.38 14.35 8.76
C MET A 97 18.38 14.85 9.81
N GLY A 98 17.85 15.19 10.99
CA GLY A 98 18.67 15.70 12.08
C GLY A 98 19.44 16.99 11.73
N GLY A 99 18.86 17.84 10.87
CA GLY A 99 19.51 19.06 10.39
C GLY A 99 20.47 18.86 9.22
N HIS A 100 20.61 17.64 8.71
CA HIS A 100 21.48 17.33 7.59
C HIS A 100 20.68 17.05 6.32
N HIS A 101 21.05 17.71 5.23
CA HIS A 101 20.49 17.47 3.91
C HIS A 101 21.07 16.18 3.31
N LEU A 102 20.20 15.27 2.89
CA LEU A 102 20.64 14.05 2.22
C LEU A 102 21.00 14.32 0.77
N VAL A 103 21.96 13.55 0.26
CA VAL A 103 22.36 13.62 -1.15
C VAL A 103 21.14 13.32 -2.03
N SER A 104 20.89 14.22 -3.00
CA SER A 104 19.74 14.15 -3.91
C SER A 104 20.20 14.23 -5.38
N THR A 105 21.10 13.31 -5.77
CA THR A 105 21.58 13.19 -7.14
C THR A 105 21.44 11.77 -7.64
N GLY A 106 21.21 11.59 -8.94
CA GLY A 106 21.03 10.29 -9.54
C GLY A 106 19.57 9.92 -9.70
N SER A 107 19.31 8.61 -9.77
CA SER A 107 17.98 8.05 -9.92
C SER A 107 17.77 6.85 -8.98
N ALA A 108 16.53 6.55 -8.68
CA ALA A 108 16.08 5.41 -7.88
C ALA A 108 14.90 4.73 -8.57
N GLU A 109 15.07 4.44 -9.85
CA GLU A 109 14.07 3.69 -10.61
C GLU A 109 14.10 2.22 -10.17
N GLY A 110 12.96 1.63 -9.92
CA GLY A 110 12.80 0.24 -9.55
C GLY A 110 12.12 -0.60 -10.62
#